data_41a5bf51b88604068bc38cc70886e287
#
_entry.id   41a5bf51b88604068bc38cc70886e287
#
_cell.length_a   1.000
_cell.length_b   1.000
_cell.length_c   1.000
_cell.angle_alpha   90.00
_cell.angle_beta   90.00
_cell.angle_gamma   90.00
#
_symmetry.space_group_name_H-M   'P 1'
#
loop_
_entity.id
_entity.type
_entity.pdbx_description
1 polymer ?
#
loop_
_entity_poly.entity_id
_entity_poly.type
_entity_poly.pdbx_seq_one_letter_code
_entity_poly.pdbx_strand_id
1 'polypeptide(L)'
;MEEAASIPLVGLTAWQALIEKANLKKGQKVFIQAGSGGVGTFAIQLAKYIGATVATTTSADNINLVKNLGADIVIDYRKDDFETILKDYDVVLNSQDTKTLEKSLRVLKPNGKVISISGPPDPDFGRKINANWFLKIVLKFLSAGIRKKAKRLGVNFSFLFMRAQGEQLNQITKLIEAGVIKPVMDKTFPFEQTNEAMAYIETGRAKGKVVIRVK
;
A
#
# COMPACT_ATOMS: atom_id res chain seq x y z
N MET A 1 0.48 -3.08 -23.87
CA MET A 1 -0.86 -3.34 -23.29
C MET A 1 -0.77 -3.95 -21.90
N GLU A 2 0.06 -4.95 -21.68
CA GLU A 2 0.20 -5.68 -20.40
C GLU A 2 0.66 -4.75 -19.25
N GLU A 3 1.70 -3.95 -19.50
CA GLU A 3 2.12 -2.94 -18.52
C GLU A 3 0.98 -1.98 -18.17
N ALA A 4 0.27 -1.48 -19.19
CA ALA A 4 -0.85 -0.56 -18.98
C ALA A 4 -1.96 -1.20 -18.11
N ALA A 5 -2.26 -2.48 -18.31
CA ALA A 5 -3.24 -3.21 -17.50
C ALA A 5 -2.80 -3.37 -16.04
N SER A 6 -1.49 -3.38 -15.77
CA SER A 6 -0.94 -3.57 -14.42
C SER A 6 -1.03 -2.32 -13.54
N ILE A 7 -1.30 -1.13 -14.11
CA ILE A 7 -1.13 0.17 -13.45
C ILE A 7 -2.36 0.65 -12.68
N PRO A 8 -3.60 0.66 -13.23
CA PRO A 8 -4.67 1.51 -12.70
C PRO A 8 -4.99 1.27 -11.23
N LEU A 9 -5.21 0.00 -10.85
CA LEU A 9 -5.58 -0.34 -9.48
C LEU A 9 -4.48 0.03 -8.48
N VAL A 10 -3.25 -0.42 -8.72
CA VAL A 10 -2.15 -0.26 -7.76
C VAL A 10 -1.61 1.17 -7.75
N GLY A 11 -1.56 1.81 -8.92
CA GLY A 11 -1.13 3.20 -9.04
C GLY A 11 -2.09 4.15 -8.33
N LEU A 12 -3.40 4.02 -8.58
CA LEU A 12 -4.40 4.84 -7.88
C LEU A 12 -4.41 4.56 -6.38
N THR A 13 -4.23 3.30 -5.95
CA THR A 13 -4.15 2.96 -4.53
C THR A 13 -2.96 3.66 -3.87
N ALA A 14 -1.77 3.56 -4.45
CA ALA A 14 -0.57 4.19 -3.92
C ALA A 14 -0.69 5.73 -3.93
N TRP A 15 -1.20 6.31 -5.02
CA TRP A 15 -1.42 7.75 -5.14
C TRP A 15 -2.38 8.27 -4.06
N GLN A 16 -3.56 7.66 -3.95
CA GLN A 16 -4.57 8.07 -2.98
C GLN A 16 -4.10 7.86 -1.54
N ALA A 17 -3.31 6.81 -1.28
CA ALA A 17 -2.74 6.57 0.04
C ALA A 17 -1.69 7.64 0.40
N LEU A 18 -0.68 7.83 -0.44
CA LEU A 18 0.49 8.63 -0.09
C LEU A 18 0.28 10.13 -0.33
N ILE A 19 -0.33 10.51 -1.44
CA ILE A 19 -0.53 11.92 -1.81
C ILE A 19 -1.82 12.46 -1.20
N GLU A 20 -2.96 11.82 -1.45
CA GLU A 20 -4.25 12.40 -1.06
C GLU A 20 -4.52 12.24 0.45
N LYS A 21 -4.39 11.03 1.01
CA LYS A 21 -4.70 10.79 2.43
C LYS A 21 -3.54 11.13 3.36
N ALA A 22 -2.36 10.62 3.09
CA ALA A 22 -1.22 10.86 3.94
C ALA A 22 -0.67 12.28 3.78
N ASN A 23 -0.78 12.89 2.59
CA ASN A 23 -0.14 14.15 2.23
C ASN A 23 1.37 14.09 2.49
N LEU A 24 1.99 12.98 2.03
CA LEU A 24 3.42 12.72 2.21
C LEU A 24 4.26 13.83 1.59
N LYS A 25 5.27 14.31 2.31
CA LYS A 25 6.14 15.41 1.91
C LYS A 25 7.59 14.98 1.81
N LYS A 26 8.37 15.72 1.04
CA LYS A 26 9.83 15.60 0.99
C LYS A 26 10.43 15.61 2.38
N GLY A 27 11.39 14.72 2.64
CA GLY A 27 12.10 14.58 3.91
C GLY A 27 11.36 13.79 4.99
N GLN A 28 10.10 13.41 4.77
CA GLN A 28 9.37 12.53 5.68
C GLN A 28 9.80 11.07 5.55
N LYS A 29 9.53 10.28 6.60
CA LYS A 29 9.76 8.83 6.61
C LYS A 29 8.44 8.10 6.36
N VAL A 30 8.43 7.19 5.41
CA VAL A 30 7.29 6.30 5.13
C VAL A 30 7.68 4.84 5.26
N PHE A 31 6.85 4.07 5.94
CA PHE A 31 6.95 2.62 5.98
C PHE A 31 5.88 1.99 5.10
N ILE A 32 6.31 1.23 4.10
CA ILE A 32 5.44 0.56 3.12
C ILE A 32 5.54 -0.94 3.35
N GLN A 33 4.47 -1.57 3.79
CA GLN A 33 4.45 -3.02 3.99
C GLN A 33 4.33 -3.77 2.67
N ALA A 34 4.87 -5.00 2.64
CA ALA A 34 4.86 -5.86 1.46
C ALA A 34 5.38 -5.14 0.19
N GLY A 35 6.60 -4.60 0.27
CA GLY A 35 7.18 -3.77 -0.78
C GLY A 35 7.33 -4.43 -2.14
N SER A 36 7.44 -5.77 -2.19
CA SER A 36 7.52 -6.54 -3.43
C SER A 36 6.16 -6.84 -4.07
N GLY A 37 5.04 -6.54 -3.40
CA GLY A 37 3.69 -6.72 -3.94
C GLY A 37 3.28 -5.61 -4.91
N GLY A 38 2.14 -5.78 -5.58
CA GLY A 38 1.69 -4.85 -6.61
C GLY A 38 1.59 -3.39 -6.15
N VAL A 39 0.95 -3.11 -5.00
CA VAL A 39 0.85 -1.74 -4.45
C VAL A 39 2.22 -1.28 -3.92
N GLY A 40 2.97 -2.18 -3.26
CA GLY A 40 4.26 -1.86 -2.65
C GLY A 40 5.29 -1.39 -3.66
N THR A 41 5.44 -2.10 -4.78
CA THR A 41 6.40 -1.75 -5.84
C THR A 41 6.12 -0.38 -6.45
N PHE A 42 4.87 0.01 -6.57
CA PHE A 42 4.47 1.32 -7.05
C PHE A 42 4.66 2.41 -5.99
N ALA A 43 4.24 2.11 -4.75
CA ALA A 43 4.29 3.05 -3.63
C ALA A 43 5.73 3.44 -3.25
N ILE A 44 6.70 2.49 -3.31
CA ILE A 44 8.12 2.78 -3.07
C ILE A 44 8.62 3.83 -4.05
N GLN A 45 8.42 3.63 -5.35
CA GLN A 45 8.88 4.54 -6.38
C GLN A 45 8.21 5.93 -6.25
N LEU A 46 6.90 5.95 -6.01
CA LEU A 46 6.17 7.21 -5.81
C LEU A 46 6.67 7.96 -4.57
N ALA A 47 6.92 7.28 -3.45
CA ALA A 47 7.46 7.89 -2.24
C ALA A 47 8.88 8.45 -2.45
N LYS A 48 9.71 7.75 -3.22
CA LYS A 48 11.04 8.25 -3.59
C LYS A 48 10.97 9.47 -4.50
N TYR A 49 10.06 9.48 -5.45
CA TYR A 49 9.82 10.66 -6.28
C TYR A 49 9.41 11.88 -5.46
N ILE A 50 8.59 11.70 -4.42
CA ILE A 50 8.23 12.77 -3.48
C ILE A 50 9.45 13.24 -2.65
N GLY A 51 10.49 12.43 -2.55
CA GLY A 51 11.69 12.72 -1.76
C GLY A 51 11.59 12.24 -0.31
N ALA A 52 10.81 11.20 -0.04
CA ALA A 52 10.70 10.57 1.28
C ALA A 52 11.80 9.53 1.51
N THR A 53 12.10 9.25 2.78
CA THR A 53 12.87 8.08 3.20
C THR A 53 11.93 6.89 3.32
N VAL A 54 12.23 5.80 2.62
CA VAL A 54 11.35 4.64 2.46
C VAL A 54 11.89 3.42 3.19
N ALA A 55 11.14 2.91 4.15
CA ALA A 55 11.32 1.57 4.69
C ALA A 55 10.27 0.61 4.12
N THR A 56 10.63 -0.67 3.99
CA THR A 56 9.69 -1.69 3.53
C THR A 56 10.00 -3.06 4.11
N THR A 57 8.98 -3.92 4.16
CA THR A 57 9.13 -5.35 4.45
C THR A 57 9.02 -6.16 3.18
N THR A 58 9.85 -7.20 3.06
CA THR A 58 9.77 -8.20 1.98
C THR A 58 10.41 -9.51 2.44
N SER A 59 10.37 -10.57 1.62
CA SER A 59 11.21 -11.76 1.84
C SER A 59 12.61 -11.56 1.30
N ALA A 60 13.56 -12.37 1.77
CA ALA A 60 14.96 -12.35 1.35
C ALA A 60 15.13 -12.32 -0.18
N ASP A 61 14.35 -13.14 -0.90
CA ASP A 61 14.39 -13.27 -2.36
C ASP A 61 14.07 -11.97 -3.13
N ASN A 62 13.41 -11.02 -2.47
CA ASN A 62 12.92 -9.78 -3.08
C ASN A 62 13.65 -8.53 -2.59
N ILE A 63 14.69 -8.67 -1.74
CA ILE A 63 15.45 -7.55 -1.20
C ILE A 63 16.04 -6.69 -2.32
N ASN A 64 16.67 -7.31 -3.31
CA ASN A 64 17.28 -6.60 -4.44
C ASN A 64 16.22 -5.86 -5.27
N LEU A 65 15.06 -6.48 -5.50
CA LEU A 65 13.97 -5.83 -6.21
C LEU A 65 13.58 -4.51 -5.52
N VAL A 66 13.23 -4.55 -4.23
CA VAL A 66 12.73 -3.36 -3.54
C VAL A 66 13.82 -2.29 -3.33
N LYS A 67 15.09 -2.68 -3.19
CA LYS A 67 16.24 -1.74 -3.17
C LYS A 67 16.36 -1.02 -4.52
N ASN A 68 16.28 -1.75 -5.63
CA ASN A 68 16.35 -1.17 -6.97
C ASN A 68 15.18 -0.23 -7.27
N LEU A 69 14.02 -0.42 -6.61
CA LEU A 69 12.89 0.50 -6.68
C LEU A 69 13.07 1.74 -5.79
N GLY A 70 14.12 1.78 -4.97
CA GLY A 70 14.48 2.93 -4.16
C GLY A 70 14.18 2.81 -2.66
N ALA A 71 13.89 1.62 -2.12
CA ALA A 71 13.74 1.44 -0.68
C ALA A 71 15.08 1.65 0.04
N ASP A 72 15.10 2.56 1.04
CA ASP A 72 16.31 2.89 1.80
C ASP A 72 16.57 1.85 2.91
N ILE A 73 15.50 1.36 3.55
CA ILE A 73 15.55 0.36 4.61
C ILE A 73 14.68 -0.82 4.21
N VAL A 74 15.27 -2.02 4.16
CA VAL A 74 14.58 -3.25 3.78
C VAL A 74 14.68 -4.26 4.91
N ILE A 75 13.52 -4.75 5.35
CA ILE A 75 13.38 -5.68 6.48
C ILE A 75 12.87 -7.01 5.94
N ASP A 76 13.58 -8.09 6.19
CA ASP A 76 13.11 -9.45 5.92
C ASP A 76 12.13 -9.87 7.03
N TYR A 77 10.83 -9.83 6.73
CA TYR A 77 9.77 -10.12 7.69
C TYR A 77 9.80 -11.56 8.26
N ARG A 78 10.61 -12.46 7.67
CA ARG A 78 10.80 -13.84 8.16
C ARG A 78 11.85 -13.91 9.26
N LYS A 79 12.77 -12.94 9.32
CA LYS A 79 13.89 -12.90 10.26
C LYS A 79 13.71 -11.83 11.31
N ASP A 80 13.18 -10.69 10.92
CA ASP A 80 13.19 -9.49 11.72
C ASP A 80 11.78 -8.94 11.95
N ASP A 81 11.56 -8.42 13.17
CA ASP A 81 10.34 -7.68 13.48
C ASP A 81 10.56 -6.19 13.22
N PHE A 82 9.84 -5.65 12.26
CA PHE A 82 9.97 -4.23 11.88
C PHE A 82 9.72 -3.27 13.06
N GLU A 83 8.92 -3.68 14.04
CA GLU A 83 8.60 -2.89 15.22
C GLU A 83 9.83 -2.64 16.12
N THR A 84 10.82 -3.52 16.09
CA THR A 84 12.06 -3.35 16.85
C THR A 84 13.09 -2.47 16.13
N ILE A 85 12.93 -2.32 14.80
CA ILE A 85 13.89 -1.62 13.93
C ILE A 85 13.41 -0.20 13.61
N LEU A 86 12.10 -0.04 13.33
CA LEU A 86 11.54 1.22 12.85
C LEU A 86 11.00 2.07 14.00
N LYS A 87 11.33 3.38 13.98
CA LYS A 87 10.81 4.37 14.95
C LYS A 87 10.62 5.73 14.29
N ASP A 88 9.63 6.45 14.78
CA ASP A 88 9.35 7.85 14.41
C ASP A 88 9.04 8.05 12.92
N TYR A 89 8.22 7.18 12.36
CA TYR A 89 7.74 7.30 10.99
C TYR A 89 6.57 8.29 10.89
N ASP A 90 6.54 9.05 9.82
CA ASP A 90 5.45 9.99 9.51
C ASP A 90 4.21 9.27 8.99
N VAL A 91 4.44 8.27 8.12
CA VAL A 91 3.38 7.55 7.40
C VAL A 91 3.67 6.06 7.40
N VAL A 92 2.63 5.25 7.57
CA VAL A 92 2.64 3.82 7.27
C VAL A 92 1.56 3.51 6.23
N LEU A 93 1.93 2.81 5.16
CA LEU A 93 1.00 2.17 4.24
C LEU A 93 0.87 0.69 4.62
N ASN A 94 -0.27 0.35 5.24
CA ASN A 94 -0.57 -1.01 5.66
C ASN A 94 -1.39 -1.74 4.59
N SER A 95 -0.88 -2.90 4.19
CA SER A 95 -1.53 -3.84 3.25
C SER A 95 -1.59 -5.27 3.81
N GLN A 96 -1.42 -5.41 5.13
CA GLN A 96 -1.35 -6.68 5.82
C GLN A 96 -2.48 -6.81 6.85
N ASP A 97 -2.46 -7.89 7.62
CA ASP A 97 -3.47 -8.24 8.61
C ASP A 97 -3.60 -7.23 9.78
N THR A 98 -4.60 -7.45 10.62
CA THR A 98 -4.88 -6.59 11.77
C THR A 98 -3.76 -6.59 12.80
N LYS A 99 -3.06 -7.72 13.03
CA LYS A 99 -1.94 -7.80 13.96
C LYS A 99 -0.78 -6.92 13.50
N THR A 100 -0.46 -6.99 12.22
CA THR A 100 0.58 -6.17 11.58
C THR A 100 0.18 -4.69 11.55
N LEU A 101 -1.11 -4.39 11.34
CA LEU A 101 -1.63 -3.03 11.45
C LEU A 101 -1.44 -2.46 12.87
N GLU A 102 -1.71 -3.23 13.91
CA GLU A 102 -1.52 -2.79 15.30
C GLU A 102 -0.05 -2.50 15.63
N LYS A 103 0.87 -3.34 15.18
CA LYS A 103 2.31 -3.08 15.28
C LYS A 103 2.70 -1.79 14.57
N SER A 104 2.11 -1.53 13.42
CA SER A 104 2.38 -0.32 12.63
C SER A 104 2.02 0.98 13.32
N LEU A 105 1.05 0.96 14.25
CA LEU A 105 0.75 2.17 15.05
C LEU A 105 1.92 2.58 15.95
N ARG A 106 2.74 1.61 16.42
CA ARG A 106 3.82 1.85 17.38
C ARG A 106 5.11 2.35 16.75
N VAL A 107 5.26 2.22 15.43
CA VAL A 107 6.41 2.78 14.70
C VAL A 107 6.20 4.22 14.25
N LEU A 108 4.99 4.74 14.41
CA LEU A 108 4.64 6.11 14.06
C LEU A 108 5.06 7.10 15.15
N LYS A 109 5.49 8.28 14.73
CA LYS A 109 5.65 9.44 15.63
C LYS A 109 4.29 10.02 16.05
N PRO A 110 4.21 10.84 17.09
CA PRO A 110 2.99 11.58 17.42
C PRO A 110 2.44 12.33 16.19
N ASN A 111 1.12 12.26 15.98
CA ASN A 111 0.40 12.77 14.80
C ASN A 111 0.74 12.06 13.49
N GLY A 112 1.55 11.00 13.49
CA GLY A 112 1.80 10.15 12.33
C GLY A 112 0.52 9.50 11.82
N LYS A 113 0.54 9.04 10.57
CA LYS A 113 -0.64 8.52 9.88
C LYS A 113 -0.43 7.07 9.44
N VAL A 114 -1.36 6.19 9.76
CA VAL A 114 -1.46 4.89 9.10
C VAL A 114 -2.61 4.89 8.12
N ILE A 115 -2.31 4.56 6.87
CA ILE A 115 -3.29 4.36 5.81
C ILE A 115 -3.37 2.86 5.56
N SER A 116 -4.52 2.25 5.82
CA SER A 116 -4.71 0.81 5.63
C SER A 116 -5.62 0.54 4.43
N ILE A 117 -5.19 -0.39 3.57
CA ILE A 117 -5.95 -0.88 2.41
C ILE A 117 -6.53 -2.28 2.64
N SER A 118 -6.22 -2.89 3.79
CA SER A 118 -6.65 -4.24 4.18
C SER A 118 -7.30 -4.31 5.56
N GLY A 119 -7.27 -3.22 6.31
CA GLY A 119 -7.83 -3.14 7.66
C GLY A 119 -9.36 -2.91 7.67
N PRO A 120 -9.94 -2.79 8.88
CA PRO A 120 -11.37 -2.57 9.01
C PRO A 120 -11.76 -1.19 8.45
N PRO A 121 -12.84 -1.13 7.64
CA PRO A 121 -13.36 0.13 7.13
C PRO A 121 -13.74 1.09 8.26
N ASP A 122 -13.36 2.35 8.11
CA ASP A 122 -13.65 3.40 9.08
C ASP A 122 -14.98 4.13 8.77
N PRO A 123 -15.50 4.97 9.68
CA PRO A 123 -16.73 5.73 9.44
C PRO A 123 -16.65 6.69 8.25
N ASP A 124 -15.46 7.16 7.87
CA ASP A 124 -15.26 8.01 6.69
C ASP A 124 -15.58 7.25 5.41
N PHE A 125 -15.19 5.98 5.34
CA PHE A 125 -15.58 5.13 4.23
C PHE A 125 -17.09 5.03 4.11
N GLY A 126 -17.81 4.80 5.21
CA GLY A 126 -19.28 4.76 5.21
C GLY A 126 -19.94 6.07 4.73
N ARG A 127 -19.32 7.23 5.00
CA ARG A 127 -19.77 8.51 4.45
C ARG A 127 -19.55 8.61 2.94
N LYS A 128 -18.40 8.18 2.46
CA LYS A 128 -18.03 8.24 1.04
C LYS A 128 -18.89 7.38 0.12
N ILE A 129 -19.35 6.22 0.61
CA ILE A 129 -20.25 5.33 -0.14
C ILE A 129 -21.73 5.63 0.08
N ASN A 130 -22.08 6.75 0.76
CA ASN A 130 -23.44 7.09 1.12
C ASN A 130 -24.19 5.96 1.85
N ALA A 131 -23.48 5.22 2.71
CA ALA A 131 -24.04 4.11 3.47
C ALA A 131 -25.25 4.57 4.30
N ASN A 132 -26.24 3.69 4.48
CA ASN A 132 -27.36 3.95 5.37
C ASN A 132 -26.88 4.05 6.84
N TRP A 133 -27.74 4.53 7.72
CA TRP A 133 -27.38 4.77 9.12
C TRP A 133 -26.94 3.48 9.85
N PHE A 134 -27.57 2.34 9.56
CA PHE A 134 -27.24 1.05 10.16
C PHE A 134 -25.81 0.61 9.79
N LEU A 135 -25.48 0.64 8.49
CA LEU A 135 -24.13 0.28 8.02
C LEU A 135 -23.07 1.23 8.60
N LYS A 136 -23.37 2.53 8.74
CA LYS A 136 -22.45 3.47 9.40
C LYS A 136 -22.14 3.09 10.84
N ILE A 137 -23.16 2.59 11.59
CA ILE A 137 -22.98 2.08 12.94
C ILE A 137 -22.10 0.84 12.94
N VAL A 138 -22.35 -0.14 12.07
CA VAL A 138 -21.53 -1.35 11.94
C VAL A 138 -20.07 -1.01 11.66
N LEU A 139 -19.80 -0.13 10.68
CA LEU A 139 -18.44 0.31 10.35
C LEU A 139 -17.75 1.03 11.52
N LYS A 140 -18.51 1.79 12.31
CA LYS A 140 -18.01 2.43 13.53
C LYS A 140 -17.53 1.40 14.55
N PHE A 141 -18.25 0.32 14.75
CA PHE A 141 -17.88 -0.75 15.68
C PHE A 141 -16.72 -1.59 15.15
N LEU A 142 -16.74 -1.97 13.87
CA LEU A 142 -15.65 -2.76 13.24
C LEU A 142 -14.28 -2.10 13.39
N SER A 143 -14.20 -0.79 13.24
CA SER A 143 -12.94 -0.05 13.36
C SER A 143 -12.68 0.52 14.77
N ALA A 144 -13.58 0.31 15.74
CA ALA A 144 -13.47 0.93 17.06
C ALA A 144 -12.17 0.55 17.79
N GLY A 145 -11.79 -0.74 17.73
CA GLY A 145 -10.58 -1.25 18.38
C GLY A 145 -9.31 -0.56 17.90
N ILE A 146 -9.11 -0.55 16.60
CA ILE A 146 -7.91 0.06 16.01
C ILE A 146 -7.87 1.58 16.19
N ARG A 147 -9.03 2.26 16.06
CA ARG A 147 -9.12 3.71 16.29
C ARG A 147 -8.85 4.09 17.75
N LYS A 148 -9.32 3.27 18.72
CA LYS A 148 -9.02 3.47 20.13
C LYS A 148 -7.52 3.32 20.42
N LYS A 149 -6.87 2.29 19.82
CA LYS A 149 -5.42 2.09 19.93
C LYS A 149 -4.64 3.26 19.31
N ALA A 150 -5.02 3.68 18.10
CA ALA A 150 -4.42 4.83 17.42
C ALA A 150 -4.52 6.10 18.28
N LYS A 151 -5.71 6.40 18.82
CA LYS A 151 -5.93 7.56 19.70
C LYS A 151 -5.04 7.53 20.94
N ARG A 152 -4.86 6.36 21.57
CA ARG A 152 -3.99 6.21 22.75
C ARG A 152 -2.53 6.52 22.43
N LEU A 153 -2.08 6.20 21.23
CA LEU A 153 -0.71 6.43 20.77
C LEU A 153 -0.53 7.84 20.14
N GLY A 154 -1.59 8.65 20.10
CA GLY A 154 -1.53 9.98 19.46
C GLY A 154 -1.32 9.94 17.96
N VAL A 155 -1.75 8.86 17.28
CA VAL A 155 -1.58 8.68 15.83
C VAL A 155 -2.93 8.60 15.12
N ASN A 156 -2.94 8.78 13.80
CA ASN A 156 -4.14 8.84 12.97
C ASN A 156 -4.29 7.55 12.13
N PHE A 157 -5.44 6.90 12.24
CA PHE A 157 -5.82 5.77 11.41
C PHE A 157 -6.81 6.20 10.33
N SER A 158 -6.59 5.75 9.08
CA SER A 158 -7.52 5.89 7.97
C SER A 158 -7.59 4.61 7.17
N PHE A 159 -8.81 4.20 6.81
CA PHE A 159 -9.05 3.17 5.81
C PHE A 159 -9.10 3.80 4.42
N LEU A 160 -8.49 3.14 3.44
CA LEU A 160 -8.57 3.51 2.04
C LEU A 160 -9.19 2.40 1.22
N PHE A 161 -10.31 2.70 0.60
CA PHE A 161 -10.84 1.96 -0.54
C PHE A 161 -10.61 2.81 -1.78
N MET A 162 -9.83 2.27 -2.73
CA MET A 162 -9.44 2.98 -3.94
C MET A 162 -10.67 3.32 -4.79
N ARG A 163 -10.70 4.50 -5.36
CA ARG A 163 -11.72 4.93 -6.32
C ARG A 163 -11.09 5.20 -7.68
N ALA A 164 -11.82 4.90 -8.74
CA ALA A 164 -11.42 5.28 -10.08
C ALA A 164 -11.37 6.82 -10.20
N GLN A 165 -10.24 7.35 -10.73
CA GLN A 165 -10.04 8.78 -10.90
C GLN A 165 -9.09 9.05 -12.08
N GLY A 166 -9.68 9.56 -13.18
CA GLY A 166 -8.97 9.75 -14.46
C GLY A 166 -7.84 10.77 -14.39
N GLU A 167 -8.02 11.89 -13.67
CA GLU A 167 -6.96 12.88 -13.51
C GLU A 167 -5.75 12.34 -12.77
N GLN A 168 -5.97 11.57 -11.70
CA GLN A 168 -4.87 10.94 -10.97
C GLN A 168 -4.15 9.93 -11.85
N LEU A 169 -4.90 9.15 -12.62
CA LEU A 169 -4.31 8.20 -13.57
C LEU A 169 -3.48 8.91 -14.65
N ASN A 170 -3.93 10.06 -15.13
CA ASN A 170 -3.17 10.88 -16.07
C ASN A 170 -1.85 11.39 -15.46
N GLN A 171 -1.84 11.81 -14.17
CA GLN A 171 -0.60 12.18 -13.49
C GLN A 171 0.35 10.99 -13.35
N ILE A 172 -0.20 9.81 -13.01
CA ILE A 172 0.57 8.57 -12.93
C ILE A 172 1.18 8.23 -14.29
N THR A 173 0.42 8.35 -15.38
CA THR A 173 0.89 8.12 -16.75
C THR A 173 2.09 9.00 -17.07
N LYS A 174 2.04 10.30 -16.74
CA LYS A 174 3.18 11.21 -16.94
C LYS A 174 4.43 10.78 -16.20
N LEU A 175 4.31 10.25 -14.98
CA LEU A 175 5.46 9.73 -14.21
C LEU A 175 6.05 8.47 -14.83
N ILE A 176 5.21 7.63 -15.45
CA ILE A 176 5.66 6.43 -16.15
C ILE A 176 6.35 6.81 -17.48
N GLU A 177 5.78 7.69 -18.26
CA GLU A 177 6.35 8.19 -19.52
C GLU A 177 7.70 8.91 -19.28
N ALA A 178 7.83 9.62 -18.17
CA ALA A 178 9.09 10.24 -17.74
C ALA A 178 10.12 9.23 -17.17
N GLY A 179 9.78 7.93 -17.10
CA GLY A 179 10.67 6.88 -16.55
C GLY A 179 10.88 6.94 -15.05
N VAL A 180 10.11 7.78 -14.33
CA VAL A 180 10.18 7.93 -12.86
C VAL A 180 9.61 6.71 -12.16
N ILE A 181 8.51 6.17 -12.67
CA ILE A 181 7.87 4.96 -12.17
C ILE A 181 7.89 3.90 -13.27
N LYS A 182 8.37 2.72 -12.94
CA LYS A 182 8.37 1.57 -13.83
C LYS A 182 7.40 0.51 -13.30
N PRO A 183 6.40 0.09 -14.10
CA PRO A 183 5.52 -1.00 -13.72
C PRO A 183 6.31 -2.28 -13.48
N VAL A 184 5.99 -2.98 -12.39
CA VAL A 184 6.61 -4.28 -12.07
C VAL A 184 5.60 -5.36 -12.36
N MET A 185 5.87 -6.14 -13.40
CA MET A 185 5.11 -7.34 -13.75
C MET A 185 5.90 -8.58 -13.40
N ASP A 186 5.23 -9.57 -12.82
CA ASP A 186 5.83 -10.84 -12.47
C ASP A 186 5.62 -11.87 -13.58
N LYS A 187 4.36 -12.15 -13.89
CA LYS A 187 3.97 -13.13 -14.91
C LYS A 187 2.80 -12.64 -15.73
N THR A 188 2.78 -13.09 -16.99
CA THR A 188 1.62 -12.99 -17.88
C THR A 188 1.13 -14.39 -18.19
N PHE A 189 -0.18 -14.60 -18.08
CA PHE A 189 -0.86 -15.84 -18.40
C PHE A 189 -1.81 -15.63 -19.59
N PRO A 190 -1.97 -16.59 -20.48
CA PRO A 190 -3.05 -16.58 -21.48
C PRO A 190 -4.41 -16.71 -20.78
N PHE A 191 -5.47 -16.29 -21.46
CA PHE A 191 -6.83 -16.28 -20.89
C PHE A 191 -7.28 -17.67 -20.40
N GLU A 192 -6.93 -18.70 -21.15
CA GLU A 192 -7.26 -20.11 -20.85
C GLU A 192 -6.63 -20.60 -19.53
N GLN A 193 -5.57 -19.93 -19.07
CA GLN A 193 -4.87 -20.25 -17.82
C GLN A 193 -5.25 -19.29 -16.66
N THR A 194 -6.45 -18.72 -16.70
CA THR A 194 -6.92 -17.82 -15.65
C THR A 194 -6.91 -18.48 -14.26
N ASN A 195 -7.31 -19.75 -14.18
CA ASN A 195 -7.33 -20.49 -12.91
C ASN A 195 -5.92 -20.70 -12.35
N GLU A 196 -4.93 -21.01 -13.20
CA GLU A 196 -3.53 -21.12 -12.79
C GLU A 196 -2.96 -19.76 -12.34
N ALA A 197 -3.34 -18.67 -13.01
CA ALA A 197 -2.97 -17.33 -12.59
C ALA A 197 -3.54 -16.99 -11.20
N MET A 198 -4.79 -17.35 -10.93
CA MET A 198 -5.43 -17.16 -9.62
C MET A 198 -4.73 -17.99 -8.54
N ALA A 199 -4.50 -19.30 -8.81
CA ALA A 199 -3.78 -20.17 -7.89
C ALA A 199 -2.36 -19.63 -7.59
N TYR A 200 -1.67 -19.08 -8.61
CA TYR A 200 -0.37 -18.47 -8.43
C TYR A 200 -0.44 -17.23 -7.50
N ILE A 201 -1.43 -16.36 -7.66
CA ILE A 201 -1.61 -15.20 -6.79
C ILE A 201 -1.89 -15.64 -5.34
N GLU A 202 -2.69 -16.68 -5.14
CA GLU A 202 -3.02 -17.22 -3.81
C GLU A 202 -1.79 -17.77 -3.06
N THR A 203 -0.73 -18.15 -3.77
CA THR A 203 0.54 -18.51 -3.11
C THR A 203 1.18 -17.37 -2.34
N GLY A 204 0.79 -16.11 -2.60
CA GLY A 204 1.39 -14.91 -2.04
C GLY A 204 2.82 -14.63 -2.50
N ARG A 205 3.29 -15.31 -3.57
CA ARG A 205 4.68 -15.20 -4.07
C ARG A 205 4.84 -14.22 -5.23
N ALA A 206 3.76 -13.69 -5.76
CA ALA A 206 3.80 -12.77 -6.89
C ALA A 206 4.60 -11.49 -6.57
N LYS A 207 5.44 -11.06 -7.52
CA LYS A 207 6.28 -9.86 -7.45
C LYS A 207 5.67 -8.79 -8.35
N GLY A 208 5.09 -7.76 -7.77
CA GLY A 208 4.35 -6.78 -8.58
C GLY A 208 3.01 -7.33 -9.06
N LYS A 209 2.76 -7.30 -10.37
CA LYS A 209 1.47 -7.66 -10.96
C LYS A 209 1.52 -8.93 -11.80
N VAL A 210 0.46 -9.71 -11.71
CA VAL A 210 0.14 -10.80 -12.63
C VAL A 210 -0.89 -10.30 -13.63
N VAL A 211 -0.67 -10.56 -14.90
CA VAL A 211 -1.52 -10.07 -16.00
C VAL A 211 -2.07 -11.26 -16.79
N ILE A 212 -3.34 -11.16 -17.18
CA ILE A 212 -3.97 -12.13 -18.08
C ILE A 212 -4.10 -11.49 -19.45
N ARG A 213 -3.56 -12.17 -20.46
CA ARG A 213 -3.67 -11.75 -21.85
C ARG A 213 -4.92 -12.37 -22.48
N VAL A 214 -5.85 -11.54 -22.89
CA VAL A 214 -7.12 -11.99 -23.50
C VAL A 214 -6.95 -12.30 -25.00
N LYS A 215 -6.07 -11.58 -25.70
CA LYS A 215 -5.68 -11.79 -27.10
C LYS A 215 -4.26 -11.28 -27.34
#